data_297d3adb1695f7ffdf25b4419ca723d5
#
_entry.id   297d3adb1695f7ffdf25b4419ca723d5
#
_cell.length_a   1.000
_cell.length_b   1.000
_cell.length_c   1.000
_cell.angle_alpha   90.00
_cell.angle_beta   90.00
_cell.angle_gamma   90.00
#
_symmetry.space_group_name_H-M   'P 1'
#
loop_
_entity.id
_entity.type
_entity.pdbx_description
1 polymer ?
#
loop_
_entity_poly.entity_id
_entity_poly.type
_entity_poly.pdbx_seq_one_letter_code
_entity_poly.pdbx_strand_id
1 'polypeptide(L)'
;MMKLTALILFVWSAAAAGPFSHPLRVGAAVTAAAPDTLRILAVMAQFQTDNTALTSGDGRFDLGPAAAPIIDAPPHDSAYFADHLLFAQNYFRKVSGGRLHVDGTVLGPVITLPAAMQHYAPVSGNAPLVAMIEETWHKADSLHPGFPFGSYDMFIVFHAGVGKDIDLRGTLGYDPTPYDIPSLYFNINGFRSVKGTSYPGVPVSGGAFITNSALLPETEVRAIPTVGEDFILKLGINGLMAGMIGSHLGLPDLFDTRTGRTAIGRFGLMDGQAMFSFSGICPPEPSAWEKQYLGWVTPVTVSSAATLPLPAVGFTETDTVYRVPVSAKEYFLVENRQRDAKQDHQTVTMRWKGNVITRTFTRDEEFFSNTNIDSVYGTVIDVDEPDWSLPGLINSANDYRGGVLIWHIDETVIERTLASNSVNADPARRGVDVEEAD
;
A
#
# COMPACT_ATOMS: atom_id res chain seq x y z
N MET A 1 17.28 -27.78 -6.36
CA MET A 1 16.65 -26.96 -7.40
C MET A 1 15.14 -27.18 -7.52
N MET A 2 14.63 -28.40 -7.75
CA MET A 2 13.18 -28.63 -7.93
C MET A 2 12.27 -28.23 -6.74
N LYS A 3 12.76 -28.37 -5.48
CA LYS A 3 11.98 -28.00 -4.28
C LYS A 3 11.88 -26.49 -4.05
N LEU A 4 12.90 -25.72 -4.43
CA LEU A 4 12.90 -24.26 -4.30
C LEU A 4 11.93 -23.61 -5.30
N THR A 5 11.89 -24.12 -6.54
CA THR A 5 10.98 -23.63 -7.58
C THR A 5 9.50 -23.88 -7.20
N ALA A 6 9.22 -25.03 -6.55
CA ALA A 6 7.88 -25.35 -6.07
C ALA A 6 7.43 -24.41 -4.91
N LEU A 7 8.35 -24.05 -3.99
CA LEU A 7 8.05 -23.14 -2.89
C LEU A 7 7.82 -21.70 -3.41
N ILE A 8 8.62 -21.23 -4.37
CA ILE A 8 8.47 -19.92 -5.01
C ILE A 8 7.12 -19.83 -5.74
N LEU A 9 6.73 -20.87 -6.48
CA LEU A 9 5.42 -20.93 -7.13
C LEU A 9 4.27 -20.94 -6.11
N PHE A 10 4.46 -21.60 -4.95
CA PHE A 10 3.45 -21.67 -3.90
C PHE A 10 3.25 -20.35 -3.17
N VAL A 11 4.32 -19.60 -2.86
CA VAL A 11 4.24 -18.26 -2.27
C VAL A 11 3.56 -17.28 -3.23
N TRP A 12 3.83 -17.35 -4.52
CA TRP A 12 3.15 -16.55 -5.54
C TRP A 12 1.67 -16.90 -5.67
N SER A 13 1.31 -18.18 -5.56
CA SER A 13 -0.10 -18.60 -5.58
C SER A 13 -0.83 -18.22 -4.29
N ALA A 14 -0.15 -18.20 -3.13
CA ALA A 14 -0.72 -17.74 -1.88
C ALA A 14 -0.93 -16.22 -1.87
N ALA A 15 0.01 -15.43 -2.44
CA ALA A 15 -0.18 -14.01 -2.66
C ALA A 15 -1.32 -13.71 -3.66
N ALA A 16 -1.57 -14.62 -4.63
CA ALA A 16 -2.71 -14.53 -5.54
C ALA A 16 -4.05 -14.88 -4.87
N ALA A 17 -4.03 -15.61 -3.74
CA ALA A 17 -5.25 -16.06 -3.05
C ALA A 17 -5.82 -15.06 -2.03
N GLY A 18 -5.18 -13.90 -1.83
CA GLY A 18 -5.58 -12.83 -0.90
C GLY A 18 -4.58 -12.67 0.24
N PRO A 19 -3.66 -11.72 0.12
CA PRO A 19 -2.60 -11.53 1.11
C PRO A 19 -3.10 -10.98 2.43
N PHE A 20 -4.22 -10.26 2.46
CA PHE A 20 -4.72 -9.65 3.67
C PHE A 20 -5.72 -10.54 4.40
N SER A 21 -5.56 -10.62 5.70
CA SER A 21 -6.52 -11.25 6.62
C SER A 21 -7.48 -10.24 7.26
N HIS A 22 -7.37 -8.96 6.93
CA HIS A 22 -8.10 -7.85 7.55
C HIS A 22 -8.27 -6.68 6.58
N PRO A 23 -9.32 -5.83 6.77
CA PRO A 23 -9.44 -4.55 6.06
C PRO A 23 -8.29 -3.62 6.44
N LEU A 24 -7.82 -2.83 5.47
CA LEU A 24 -6.74 -1.86 5.72
C LEU A 24 -7.20 -0.66 6.54
N ARG A 25 -8.46 -0.28 6.41
CA ARG A 25 -9.04 0.85 7.13
C ARG A 25 -9.94 0.40 8.26
N VAL A 26 -9.71 0.95 9.44
CA VAL A 26 -10.59 0.81 10.60
C VAL A 26 -11.44 2.07 10.74
N GLY A 27 -12.76 1.88 10.74
CA GLY A 27 -13.76 2.94 10.84
C GLY A 27 -14.39 3.32 9.50
N ALA A 28 -15.60 3.90 9.58
CA ALA A 28 -16.30 4.41 8.41
C ALA A 28 -15.50 5.51 7.69
N ALA A 29 -15.67 5.60 6.38
CA ALA A 29 -15.00 6.61 5.57
C ALA A 29 -15.31 8.03 6.09
N VAL A 30 -14.32 8.89 6.04
CA VAL A 30 -14.47 10.34 6.17
C VAL A 30 -14.25 10.89 4.76
N THR A 31 -15.32 11.33 4.13
CA THR A 31 -15.25 11.93 2.80
C THR A 31 -14.78 13.38 2.94
N ALA A 32 -13.63 13.68 2.41
CA ALA A 32 -13.17 15.04 2.16
C ALA A 32 -12.68 15.10 0.71
N ALA A 33 -12.73 16.26 0.08
CA ALA A 33 -12.02 16.46 -1.17
C ALA A 33 -10.52 16.19 -0.94
N ALA A 34 -9.87 15.51 -1.86
CA ALA A 34 -8.44 15.28 -1.77
C ALA A 34 -7.72 16.65 -1.68
N PRO A 35 -6.81 16.87 -0.73
CA PRO A 35 -6.09 18.13 -0.59
C PRO A 35 -5.08 18.29 -1.74
N ASP A 36 -4.72 19.52 -2.07
CA ASP A 36 -3.61 19.78 -3.00
C ASP A 36 -2.26 19.40 -2.38
N THR A 37 -2.14 19.47 -1.06
CA THR A 37 -0.96 19.11 -0.30
C THR A 37 -1.36 18.27 0.91
N LEU A 38 -0.73 17.13 1.06
CA LEU A 38 -0.88 16.20 2.20
C LEU A 38 0.41 16.23 3.03
N ARG A 39 0.36 16.79 4.23
CA ARG A 39 1.50 16.80 5.16
C ARG A 39 1.44 15.57 6.06
N ILE A 40 2.46 14.75 5.97
CA ILE A 40 2.57 13.50 6.74
C ILE A 40 3.63 13.66 7.82
N LEU A 41 3.25 13.38 9.07
CA LEU A 41 4.18 13.22 10.17
C LEU A 41 4.34 11.76 10.50
N ALA A 42 5.56 11.25 10.42
CA ALA A 42 5.90 9.88 10.79
C ALA A 42 6.80 9.85 12.02
N VAL A 43 6.65 8.80 12.83
CA VAL A 43 7.53 8.47 13.96
C VAL A 43 7.94 7.00 13.90
N MET A 44 9.06 6.69 14.52
CA MET A 44 9.58 5.33 14.64
C MET A 44 9.31 4.81 16.05
N ALA A 45 8.57 3.71 16.19
CA ALA A 45 8.24 3.07 17.47
C ALA A 45 8.87 1.68 17.56
N GLN A 46 9.61 1.42 18.64
CA GLN A 46 10.18 0.12 18.96
C GLN A 46 9.71 -0.34 20.32
N PHE A 47 9.87 -1.63 20.58
CA PHE A 47 9.33 -2.30 21.77
C PHE A 47 10.39 -2.57 22.82
N GLN A 48 9.99 -3.09 23.98
CA GLN A 48 10.93 -3.73 24.89
C GLN A 48 11.48 -4.99 24.24
N THR A 49 12.78 -5.19 24.38
CA THR A 49 13.45 -6.36 23.80
C THR A 49 12.90 -7.63 24.42
N ASP A 50 12.58 -8.59 23.59
CA ASP A 50 12.26 -9.96 23.98
C ASP A 50 12.93 -10.98 23.04
N ASN A 51 12.82 -12.27 23.39
CA ASN A 51 13.38 -13.37 22.60
C ASN A 51 12.29 -14.39 22.24
N THR A 52 11.03 -13.95 22.16
CA THR A 52 9.95 -14.86 21.76
C THR A 52 10.07 -15.22 20.29
N ALA A 53 9.81 -16.49 19.95
CA ALA A 53 9.70 -16.91 18.54
C ALA A 53 8.33 -16.58 17.94
N LEU A 54 7.43 -15.94 18.69
CA LEU A 54 6.06 -15.65 18.27
C LEU A 54 5.89 -14.25 17.66
N THR A 55 6.96 -13.45 17.67
CA THR A 55 7.10 -12.18 16.97
C THR A 55 8.37 -12.17 16.14
N SER A 56 8.41 -11.37 15.08
CA SER A 56 9.61 -11.16 14.27
C SER A 56 10.60 -10.23 14.98
N GLY A 57 11.90 -10.50 14.79
CA GLY A 57 12.97 -9.71 15.41
C GLY A 57 13.01 -9.80 16.93
N ASP A 58 13.63 -8.82 17.56
CA ASP A 58 13.77 -8.70 19.01
C ASP A 58 13.02 -7.49 19.61
N GLY A 59 12.18 -6.87 18.82
CA GLY A 59 11.42 -5.67 19.18
C GLY A 59 12.14 -4.35 18.88
N ARG A 60 13.35 -4.40 18.28
CA ARG A 60 14.15 -3.24 17.90
C ARG A 60 14.25 -3.13 16.38
N PHE A 61 14.47 -1.91 15.88
CA PHE A 61 14.81 -1.71 14.48
C PHE A 61 16.18 -2.32 14.15
N ASP A 62 16.30 -2.94 12.99
CA ASP A 62 17.59 -3.37 12.47
C ASP A 62 18.39 -2.17 11.94
N LEU A 63 19.28 -1.66 12.78
CA LEU A 63 20.19 -0.58 12.43
C LEU A 63 21.57 -1.09 11.95
N GLY A 64 21.72 -2.40 11.80
CA GLY A 64 22.93 -3.02 11.29
C GLY A 64 23.18 -2.71 9.82
N PRO A 65 24.41 -2.93 9.34
CA PRO A 65 24.69 -2.76 7.92
C PRO A 65 24.06 -3.88 7.09
N ALA A 66 23.53 -3.55 5.92
CA ALA A 66 23.00 -4.55 5.00
C ALA A 66 24.03 -5.63 4.66
N ALA A 67 23.69 -6.88 4.90
CA ALA A 67 24.54 -8.04 4.60
C ALA A 67 24.61 -8.32 3.08
N ALA A 68 23.54 -8.06 2.35
CA ALA A 68 23.43 -8.29 0.91
C ALA A 68 22.55 -7.22 0.25
N PRO A 69 22.68 -6.99 -1.06
CA PRO A 69 21.77 -6.11 -1.80
C PRO A 69 20.40 -6.83 -1.96
N ILE A 70 19.45 -6.45 -1.13
CA ILE A 70 18.05 -6.89 -1.17
C ILE A 70 17.13 -5.67 -1.11
N ILE A 71 15.86 -5.86 -1.46
CA ILE A 71 14.80 -4.86 -1.29
C ILE A 71 14.69 -4.51 0.20
N ASP A 72 14.49 -3.23 0.50
CA ASP A 72 14.29 -2.71 1.85
C ASP A 72 15.30 -3.27 2.86
N ALA A 73 16.58 -3.22 2.46
CA ALA A 73 17.68 -3.69 3.28
C ALA A 73 18.00 -2.70 4.42
N PRO A 74 18.44 -3.18 5.59
CA PRO A 74 18.88 -2.30 6.68
C PRO A 74 20.12 -1.45 6.30
N PRO A 75 20.42 -0.35 7.03
CA PRO A 75 19.81 0.05 8.31
C PRO A 75 18.43 0.68 8.15
N HIS A 76 17.49 0.29 9.00
CA HIS A 76 16.13 0.84 9.02
C HIS A 76 16.07 2.04 9.99
N ASP A 77 16.80 3.08 9.66
CA ASP A 77 16.86 4.33 10.40
C ASP A 77 15.87 5.39 9.85
N SER A 78 15.93 6.61 10.36
CA SER A 78 15.04 7.68 9.91
C SER A 78 15.22 8.06 8.45
N ALA A 79 16.41 7.84 7.87
CA ALA A 79 16.67 8.12 6.45
C ALA A 79 15.99 7.07 5.56
N TYR A 80 15.98 5.80 5.98
CA TYR A 80 15.25 4.73 5.32
C TYR A 80 13.75 5.05 5.22
N PHE A 81 13.11 5.45 6.32
CA PHE A 81 11.67 5.81 6.29
C PHE A 81 11.41 7.12 5.53
N ALA A 82 12.34 8.07 5.54
CA ALA A 82 12.25 9.26 4.72
C ALA A 82 12.31 8.94 3.22
N ASP A 83 13.07 7.91 2.82
CA ASP A 83 13.11 7.43 1.44
C ASP A 83 11.77 6.80 1.01
N HIS A 84 11.07 6.08 1.87
CA HIS A 84 9.72 5.59 1.60
C HIS A 84 8.72 6.76 1.45
N LEU A 85 8.80 7.78 2.29
CA LEU A 85 7.99 9.00 2.14
C LEU A 85 8.31 9.75 0.84
N LEU A 86 9.57 9.78 0.42
CA LEU A 86 9.97 10.33 -0.89
C LEU A 86 9.37 9.51 -2.05
N PHE A 87 9.33 8.18 -1.94
CA PHE A 87 8.61 7.35 -2.90
C PHE A 87 7.14 7.75 -2.97
N ALA A 88 6.45 7.88 -1.84
CA ALA A 88 5.05 8.29 -1.80
C ALA A 88 4.85 9.67 -2.46
N GLN A 89 5.72 10.64 -2.20
CA GLN A 89 5.70 11.95 -2.84
C GLN A 89 5.78 11.81 -4.37
N ASN A 90 6.73 11.04 -4.88
CA ASN A 90 6.94 10.84 -6.31
C ASN A 90 5.76 10.10 -6.96
N TYR A 91 5.29 9.02 -6.32
CA TYR A 91 4.17 8.22 -6.78
C TYR A 91 2.89 9.06 -6.88
N PHE A 92 2.44 9.68 -5.78
CA PHE A 92 1.19 10.43 -5.77
C PHE A 92 1.22 11.66 -6.68
N ARG A 93 2.35 12.32 -6.83
CA ARG A 93 2.50 13.39 -7.81
C ARG A 93 2.24 12.91 -9.24
N LYS A 94 2.73 11.71 -9.61
CA LYS A 94 2.54 11.13 -10.95
C LYS A 94 1.09 10.71 -11.15
N VAL A 95 0.58 9.82 -10.30
CA VAL A 95 -0.76 9.23 -10.49
C VAL A 95 -1.91 10.22 -10.33
N SER A 96 -1.68 11.37 -9.69
CA SER A 96 -2.65 12.45 -9.58
C SER A 96 -2.57 13.49 -10.71
N GLY A 97 -1.63 13.35 -11.66
CA GLY A 97 -1.34 14.37 -12.65
C GLY A 97 -0.89 15.69 -12.00
N GLY A 98 -0.11 15.61 -10.92
CA GLY A 98 0.42 16.76 -10.17
C GLY A 98 -0.58 17.45 -9.23
N ARG A 99 -1.80 16.89 -9.05
CA ARG A 99 -2.83 17.49 -8.18
C ARG A 99 -2.61 17.24 -6.70
N LEU A 100 -1.89 16.19 -6.33
CA LEU A 100 -1.55 15.89 -4.95
C LEU A 100 -0.04 15.98 -4.76
N HIS A 101 0.38 16.85 -3.84
CA HIS A 101 1.74 16.92 -3.34
C HIS A 101 1.79 16.31 -1.94
N VAL A 102 2.59 15.26 -1.75
CA VAL A 102 2.85 14.66 -0.44
C VAL A 102 4.12 15.27 0.14
N ASP A 103 4.04 15.77 1.38
CA ASP A 103 5.17 16.30 2.13
C ASP A 103 5.33 15.50 3.43
N GLY A 104 6.35 14.66 3.49
CA GLY A 104 6.57 13.71 4.56
C GLY A 104 7.75 14.07 5.45
N THR A 105 7.54 14.01 6.77
CA THR A 105 8.58 14.24 7.78
C THR A 105 8.67 13.05 8.74
N VAL A 106 9.87 12.53 8.99
CA VAL A 106 10.13 11.55 10.04
C VAL A 106 10.67 12.27 11.28
N LEU A 107 9.89 12.29 12.35
CA LEU A 107 10.24 12.94 13.61
C LEU A 107 11.02 11.95 14.51
N GLY A 108 12.29 12.23 14.78
CA GLY A 108 13.10 11.49 15.75
C GLY A 108 12.98 12.05 17.16
N PRO A 109 13.55 11.43 18.16
CA PRO A 109 14.24 10.15 18.12
C PRO A 109 13.30 8.94 18.05
N VAL A 110 13.87 7.73 17.90
CA VAL A 110 13.11 6.47 18.01
C VAL A 110 12.42 6.38 19.38
N ILE A 111 11.13 6.10 19.37
CA ILE A 111 10.30 5.98 20.56
C ILE A 111 10.33 4.53 21.04
N THR A 112 10.78 4.28 22.28
CA THR A 112 10.68 2.96 22.88
C THR A 112 9.40 2.84 23.70
N LEU A 113 8.52 1.94 23.32
CA LEU A 113 7.28 1.64 24.02
C LEU A 113 7.54 0.85 25.31
N PRO A 114 6.62 0.88 26.31
CA PRO A 114 6.85 0.27 27.61
C PRO A 114 6.72 -1.27 27.61
N ALA A 115 6.12 -1.88 26.58
CA ALA A 115 5.91 -3.32 26.51
C ALA A 115 6.59 -3.95 25.30
N ALA A 116 6.67 -5.29 25.25
CA ALA A 116 7.11 -6.07 24.10
C ALA A 116 6.04 -6.07 22.99
N MET A 117 6.44 -6.37 21.75
CA MET A 117 5.57 -6.33 20.56
C MET A 117 4.27 -7.12 20.75
N GLN A 118 4.36 -8.35 21.28
CA GLN A 118 3.18 -9.21 21.46
C GLN A 118 2.08 -8.60 22.33
N HIS A 119 2.40 -7.63 23.20
CA HIS A 119 1.42 -6.91 24.02
C HIS A 119 0.45 -6.10 23.17
N TYR A 120 0.93 -5.60 22.03
CA TYR A 120 0.18 -4.76 21.12
C TYR A 120 -0.48 -5.54 19.98
N ALA A 121 -0.24 -6.85 19.88
CA ALA A 121 -0.83 -7.69 18.83
C ALA A 121 -2.36 -7.74 18.95
N PRO A 122 -3.11 -7.59 17.84
CA PRO A 122 -4.57 -7.51 17.86
C PRO A 122 -5.25 -8.90 17.92
N VAL A 123 -4.97 -9.69 18.96
CA VAL A 123 -5.46 -11.08 19.10
C VAL A 123 -6.99 -11.16 19.16
N SER A 124 -7.62 -10.16 19.77
CA SER A 124 -9.09 -10.14 19.97
C SER A 124 -9.72 -8.79 19.65
N GLY A 125 -9.19 -8.08 18.66
CA GLY A 125 -9.66 -6.77 18.22
C GLY A 125 -8.59 -5.68 18.33
N ASN A 126 -8.94 -4.47 17.94
CA ASN A 126 -7.99 -3.39 17.67
C ASN A 126 -7.60 -2.54 18.90
N ALA A 127 -8.09 -2.88 20.11
CA ALA A 127 -7.77 -2.11 21.32
C ALA A 127 -6.25 -2.04 21.62
N PRO A 128 -5.46 -3.13 21.49
CA PRO A 128 -4.02 -3.05 21.67
C PRO A 128 -3.33 -2.12 20.66
N LEU A 129 -3.80 -2.09 19.40
CA LEU A 129 -3.24 -1.21 18.37
C LEU A 129 -3.54 0.26 18.67
N VAL A 130 -4.75 0.57 19.13
CA VAL A 130 -5.10 1.93 19.54
C VAL A 130 -4.26 2.36 20.75
N ALA A 131 -4.03 1.47 21.72
CA ALA A 131 -3.13 1.75 22.85
C ALA A 131 -1.70 2.04 22.38
N MET A 132 -1.18 1.24 21.45
CA MET A 132 0.13 1.49 20.83
C MET A 132 0.23 2.87 20.19
N ILE A 133 -0.79 3.25 19.41
CA ILE A 133 -0.84 4.56 18.76
C ILE A 133 -0.86 5.68 19.79
N GLU A 134 -1.72 5.58 20.82
CA GLU A 134 -1.81 6.58 21.90
C GLU A 134 -0.47 6.74 22.63
N GLU A 135 0.12 5.63 23.07
CA GLU A 135 1.41 5.64 23.77
C GLU A 135 2.53 6.23 22.92
N THR A 136 2.54 5.92 21.62
CA THR A 136 3.54 6.45 20.69
C THR A 136 3.40 7.97 20.58
N TRP A 137 2.21 8.49 20.29
CA TRP A 137 2.02 9.92 20.08
C TRP A 137 2.13 10.73 21.37
N HIS A 138 1.70 10.22 22.52
CA HIS A 138 1.95 10.84 23.81
C HIS A 138 3.44 10.96 24.11
N LYS A 139 4.23 9.92 23.80
CA LYS A 139 5.69 9.99 23.94
C LYS A 139 6.32 10.95 22.97
N ALA A 140 5.89 10.95 21.70
CA ALA A 140 6.35 11.94 20.72
C ALA A 140 6.11 13.37 21.21
N ASP A 141 4.91 13.66 21.69
CA ASP A 141 4.56 14.99 22.24
C ASP A 141 5.43 15.34 23.47
N SER A 142 5.64 14.40 24.37
CA SER A 142 6.50 14.60 25.55
C SER A 142 7.96 14.89 25.19
N LEU A 143 8.47 14.27 24.12
CA LEU A 143 9.84 14.49 23.65
C LEU A 143 9.99 15.82 22.86
N HIS A 144 8.88 16.37 22.34
CA HIS A 144 8.88 17.57 21.52
C HIS A 144 7.87 18.61 22.04
N PRO A 145 8.07 19.18 23.24
CA PRO A 145 7.14 20.16 23.80
C PRO A 145 6.92 21.36 22.85
N GLY A 146 5.66 21.60 22.51
CA GLY A 146 5.29 22.72 21.62
C GLY A 146 5.47 22.45 20.13
N PHE A 147 5.74 21.20 19.72
CA PHE A 147 5.77 20.83 18.32
C PHE A 147 4.37 21.03 17.67
N PRO A 148 4.30 21.57 16.44
CA PRO A 148 3.03 21.94 15.81
C PRO A 148 2.33 20.72 15.17
N PHE A 149 1.92 19.72 15.96
CA PHE A 149 1.22 18.54 15.47
C PHE A 149 0.00 18.89 14.62
N GLY A 150 -0.74 19.93 14.97
CA GLY A 150 -1.92 20.39 14.22
C GLY A 150 -1.65 20.94 12.81
N SER A 151 -0.38 21.06 12.40
CA SER A 151 -0.02 21.44 11.03
C SER A 151 0.14 20.27 10.07
N TYR A 152 -0.06 19.04 10.55
CA TYR A 152 -0.01 17.81 9.75
C TYR A 152 -1.40 17.22 9.56
N ASP A 153 -1.59 16.59 8.42
CA ASP A 153 -2.87 16.03 7.98
C ASP A 153 -2.96 14.53 8.26
N MET A 154 -1.86 13.80 8.08
CA MET A 154 -1.76 12.36 8.29
C MET A 154 -0.60 12.01 9.22
N PHE A 155 -0.83 10.98 10.03
CA PHE A 155 0.12 10.51 11.02
C PHE A 155 0.48 9.04 10.77
N ILE A 156 1.78 8.71 10.80
CA ILE A 156 2.28 7.35 10.58
C ILE A 156 3.14 6.92 11.76
N VAL A 157 2.92 5.70 12.24
CA VAL A 157 3.82 5.01 13.16
C VAL A 157 4.47 3.87 12.40
N PHE A 158 5.76 3.98 12.12
CA PHE A 158 6.56 2.85 11.70
C PHE A 158 6.99 2.06 12.93
N HIS A 159 6.63 0.78 12.99
CA HIS A 159 7.00 -0.07 14.12
C HIS A 159 8.13 -1.03 13.77
N ALA A 160 8.97 -1.35 14.75
CA ALA A 160 10.02 -2.34 14.60
C ALA A 160 9.45 -3.74 14.31
N GLY A 161 10.19 -4.51 13.54
CA GLY A 161 9.83 -5.88 13.14
C GLY A 161 9.03 -5.95 11.83
N VAL A 162 8.76 -7.17 11.40
CA VAL A 162 8.07 -7.46 10.12
C VAL A 162 6.56 -7.31 10.30
N GLY A 163 5.87 -6.85 9.24
CA GLY A 163 4.41 -6.74 9.23
C GLY A 163 3.69 -8.09 9.22
N LYS A 164 2.44 -8.11 9.67
CA LYS A 164 1.56 -9.28 9.63
C LYS A 164 0.56 -9.19 8.47
N ASP A 165 0.99 -8.68 7.34
CA ASP A 165 0.10 -8.41 6.22
C ASP A 165 -0.04 -9.60 5.28
N ILE A 166 0.96 -10.48 5.24
CA ILE A 166 0.94 -11.71 4.44
C ILE A 166 0.44 -12.90 5.27
N ASP A 167 -0.63 -13.54 4.81
CA ASP A 167 -1.13 -14.77 5.42
C ASP A 167 -0.32 -15.99 4.97
N LEU A 168 0.57 -16.47 5.83
CA LEU A 168 1.39 -17.66 5.59
C LEU A 168 0.70 -18.98 5.94
N ARG A 169 -0.49 -18.96 6.56
CA ARG A 169 -1.22 -20.18 6.97
C ARG A 169 -1.60 -21.05 5.77
N GLY A 170 -1.96 -20.42 4.64
CA GLY A 170 -2.25 -21.14 3.40
C GLY A 170 -1.04 -21.86 2.81
N THR A 171 0.17 -21.38 3.08
CA THR A 171 1.42 -21.94 2.53
C THR A 171 2.11 -22.87 3.51
N LEU A 172 2.21 -22.47 4.77
CA LEU A 172 2.96 -23.22 5.80
C LEU A 172 2.06 -24.12 6.66
N GLY A 173 0.74 -23.93 6.63
CA GLY A 173 -0.21 -24.58 7.53
C GLY A 173 -0.31 -23.94 8.91
N TYR A 174 0.55 -22.96 9.21
CA TYR A 174 0.56 -22.20 10.47
C TYR A 174 1.15 -20.80 10.23
N ASP A 175 0.94 -19.91 11.18
CA ASP A 175 1.56 -18.58 11.22
C ASP A 175 2.80 -18.66 12.14
N PRO A 176 4.01 -18.45 11.61
CA PRO A 176 5.23 -18.56 12.40
C PRO A 176 5.37 -17.43 13.44
N THR A 177 4.82 -16.24 13.15
CA THR A 177 4.91 -15.05 14.01
C THR A 177 3.51 -14.44 14.27
N PRO A 178 2.65 -15.17 15.02
CA PRO A 178 1.23 -14.82 15.16
C PRO A 178 0.98 -13.51 15.89
N TYR A 179 1.97 -12.95 16.57
CA TYR A 179 1.87 -11.69 17.31
C TYR A 179 2.61 -10.52 16.66
N ASP A 180 3.00 -10.63 15.39
CA ASP A 180 3.40 -9.49 14.61
C ASP A 180 2.22 -8.52 14.42
N ILE A 181 2.52 -7.26 14.14
CA ILE A 181 1.54 -6.18 14.04
C ILE A 181 1.19 -5.95 12.56
N PRO A 182 -0.10 -5.95 12.19
CA PRO A 182 -0.53 -5.69 10.82
C PRO A 182 -0.51 -4.21 10.48
N SER A 183 -0.38 -3.92 9.17
CA SER A 183 -0.59 -2.57 8.64
C SER A 183 -2.05 -2.18 8.67
N LEU A 184 -2.39 -1.08 9.33
CA LEU A 184 -3.77 -0.60 9.47
C LEU A 184 -3.82 0.93 9.47
N TYR A 185 -4.84 1.49 8.85
CA TYR A 185 -5.16 2.91 8.95
C TYR A 185 -6.38 3.12 9.85
N PHE A 186 -6.19 3.89 10.92
CA PHE A 186 -7.25 4.35 11.81
C PHE A 186 -7.62 5.79 11.48
N ASN A 187 -8.88 6.05 11.21
CA ASN A 187 -9.44 7.41 11.27
C ASN A 187 -10.15 7.63 12.60
N ILE A 188 -10.75 8.80 12.80
CA ILE A 188 -11.45 9.12 14.06
C ILE A 188 -12.60 8.13 14.35
N ASN A 189 -13.29 7.62 13.33
CA ASN A 189 -14.33 6.62 13.52
C ASN A 189 -13.74 5.27 13.95
N GLY A 190 -12.55 4.92 13.46
CA GLY A 190 -11.80 3.76 13.91
C GLY A 190 -11.39 3.87 15.37
N PHE A 191 -10.84 5.01 15.80
CA PHE A 191 -10.57 5.25 17.22
C PHE A 191 -11.84 5.17 18.07
N ARG A 192 -12.94 5.79 17.63
CA ARG A 192 -14.22 5.77 18.34
C ARG A 192 -14.85 4.39 18.46
N SER A 193 -14.61 3.51 17.50
CA SER A 193 -15.08 2.12 17.59
C SER A 193 -14.44 1.35 18.77
N VAL A 194 -13.26 1.77 19.21
CA VAL A 194 -12.52 1.18 20.34
C VAL A 194 -12.70 1.96 21.63
N LYS A 195 -12.62 3.29 21.56
CA LYS A 195 -12.57 4.20 22.74
C LYS A 195 -13.93 4.77 23.14
N GLY A 196 -14.95 4.60 22.29
CA GLY A 196 -16.27 5.19 22.46
C GLY A 196 -16.50 6.43 21.60
N THR A 197 -17.78 6.72 21.31
CA THR A 197 -18.18 7.72 20.30
C THR A 197 -17.79 9.16 20.63
N SER A 198 -17.52 9.48 21.89
CA SER A 198 -17.10 10.81 22.36
C SER A 198 -15.57 11.03 22.28
N TYR A 199 -14.80 10.01 21.89
CA TYR A 199 -13.34 10.14 21.84
C TYR A 199 -12.92 11.19 20.78
N PRO A 200 -12.14 12.23 21.19
CA PRO A 200 -11.78 13.33 20.31
C PRO A 200 -10.55 13.04 19.42
N GLY A 201 -9.80 11.99 19.72
CA GLY A 201 -8.47 11.70 19.19
C GLY A 201 -7.41 11.72 20.30
N VAL A 202 -6.15 11.42 19.94
CA VAL A 202 -5.02 11.47 20.88
C VAL A 202 -4.67 12.93 21.17
N PRO A 203 -4.79 13.40 22.44
CA PRO A 203 -4.45 14.79 22.76
C PRO A 203 -2.94 15.01 22.69
N VAL A 204 -2.53 16.15 22.12
CA VAL A 204 -1.14 16.58 22.00
C VAL A 204 -1.00 18.05 22.33
N SER A 205 0.22 18.55 22.48
CA SER A 205 0.53 19.95 22.79
C SER A 205 -0.16 20.94 21.86
N GLY A 206 -0.42 22.14 22.35
CA GLY A 206 -1.13 23.18 21.60
C GLY A 206 -2.65 22.99 21.53
N GLY A 207 -3.23 22.02 22.25
CA GLY A 207 -4.66 21.73 22.26
C GLY A 207 -5.17 21.01 21.00
N ALA A 208 -4.27 20.47 20.19
CA ALA A 208 -4.61 19.68 19.02
C ALA A 208 -4.91 18.20 19.39
N PHE A 209 -5.57 17.50 18.48
CA PHE A 209 -5.85 16.09 18.59
C PHE A 209 -5.39 15.37 17.33
N ILE A 210 -4.68 14.25 17.48
CA ILE A 210 -4.39 13.34 16.37
C ILE A 210 -5.64 12.48 16.17
N THR A 211 -6.31 12.66 15.04
CA THR A 211 -7.59 12.03 14.69
C THR A 211 -7.46 10.87 13.70
N ASN A 212 -6.25 10.61 13.24
CA ASN A 212 -5.94 9.48 12.37
C ASN A 212 -4.51 9.00 12.63
N SER A 213 -4.23 7.73 12.37
CA SER A 213 -2.87 7.20 12.35
C SER A 213 -2.82 5.91 11.54
N ALA A 214 -1.81 5.80 10.68
CA ALA A 214 -1.44 4.54 10.07
C ALA A 214 -0.40 3.84 10.94
N LEU A 215 -0.47 2.50 10.98
CA LEU A 215 0.59 1.61 11.46
C LEU A 215 1.21 0.96 10.23
N LEU A 216 2.51 1.01 10.12
CA LEU A 216 3.29 0.34 9.07
C LEU A 216 4.49 -0.35 9.70
N PRO A 217 4.91 -1.52 9.17
CA PRO A 217 6.05 -2.22 9.72
C PRO A 217 7.38 -1.57 9.31
N GLU A 218 8.43 -2.02 9.98
CA GLU A 218 9.80 -1.75 9.58
C GLU A 218 10.09 -2.26 8.16
N THR A 219 9.60 -3.47 7.86
CA THR A 219 9.80 -4.14 6.58
C THR A 219 8.77 -5.28 6.41
N GLU A 220 8.58 -5.75 5.18
CA GLU A 220 7.90 -7.01 4.86
C GLU A 220 8.89 -8.10 4.40
N VAL A 221 10.18 -7.82 4.42
CA VAL A 221 11.20 -8.84 4.18
C VAL A 221 11.28 -9.79 5.36
N ARG A 222 11.05 -11.08 5.11
CA ARG A 222 11.07 -12.09 6.19
C ARG A 222 11.74 -13.38 5.79
N ALA A 223 12.39 -14.00 6.74
CA ALA A 223 12.86 -15.37 6.62
C ALA A 223 11.70 -16.35 6.86
N ILE A 224 11.47 -17.23 5.92
CA ILE A 224 10.48 -18.33 6.04
C ILE A 224 11.27 -19.61 6.27
N PRO A 225 11.10 -20.29 7.41
CA PRO A 225 11.82 -21.53 7.70
C PRO A 225 11.50 -22.60 6.65
N THR A 226 12.54 -23.24 6.10
CA THR A 226 12.41 -24.38 5.21
C THR A 226 13.32 -25.54 5.62
N VAL A 227 13.18 -26.68 4.98
CA VAL A 227 14.10 -27.80 5.21
C VAL A 227 15.44 -27.49 4.53
N GLY A 228 16.40 -27.06 5.33
CA GLY A 228 17.76 -26.68 4.90
C GLY A 228 18.04 -25.22 5.20
N GLU A 229 17.96 -24.35 4.21
CA GLU A 229 18.17 -22.92 4.37
C GLU A 229 16.82 -22.19 4.38
N ASP A 230 16.75 -21.08 5.13
CA ASP A 230 15.57 -20.22 5.15
C ASP A 230 15.33 -19.60 3.77
N PHE A 231 14.07 -19.57 3.36
CA PHE A 231 13.65 -18.81 2.18
C PHE A 231 13.40 -17.35 2.58
N ILE A 232 14.10 -16.42 1.94
CA ILE A 232 13.88 -14.99 2.17
C ILE A 232 12.77 -14.49 1.25
N LEU A 233 11.62 -14.18 1.81
CA LEU A 233 10.54 -13.48 1.12
C LEU A 233 10.91 -12.00 1.05
N LYS A 234 11.10 -11.48 -0.16
CA LYS A 234 11.54 -10.10 -0.42
C LYS A 234 10.34 -9.26 -0.82
N LEU A 235 9.81 -8.48 0.11
CA LEU A 235 8.69 -7.58 -0.12
C LEU A 235 8.99 -6.22 0.49
N GLY A 236 8.72 -5.15 -0.25
CA GLY A 236 8.84 -3.77 0.21
C GLY A 236 7.52 -3.24 0.78
N ILE A 237 7.60 -2.11 1.48
CA ILE A 237 6.46 -1.46 2.13
C ILE A 237 5.85 -0.30 1.33
N ASN A 238 6.39 0.04 0.16
CA ASN A 238 5.90 1.17 -0.65
C ASN A 238 4.42 1.03 -1.03
N GLY A 239 4.01 -0.17 -1.46
CA GLY A 239 2.62 -0.43 -1.82
C GLY A 239 1.67 -0.36 -0.63
N LEU A 240 2.07 -0.89 0.53
CA LEU A 240 1.32 -0.77 1.78
C LEU A 240 1.14 0.70 2.17
N MET A 241 2.23 1.48 2.14
CA MET A 241 2.17 2.90 2.45
C MET A 241 1.27 3.67 1.48
N ALA A 242 1.34 3.38 0.17
CA ALA A 242 0.45 3.98 -0.81
C ALA A 242 -1.02 3.64 -0.52
N GLY A 243 -1.34 2.40 -0.14
CA GLY A 243 -2.68 1.98 0.29
C GLY A 243 -3.16 2.70 1.56
N MET A 244 -2.28 2.90 2.57
CA MET A 244 -2.61 3.67 3.76
C MET A 244 -2.91 5.14 3.45
N ILE A 245 -2.14 5.76 2.54
CA ILE A 245 -2.43 7.11 2.06
C ILE A 245 -3.74 7.13 1.28
N GLY A 246 -4.01 6.16 0.41
CA GLY A 246 -5.31 5.99 -0.25
C GLY A 246 -6.48 5.91 0.73
N SER A 247 -6.32 5.14 1.82
CA SER A 247 -7.31 5.05 2.90
C SER A 247 -7.52 6.38 3.62
N HIS A 248 -6.44 7.16 3.83
CA HIS A 248 -6.51 8.51 4.38
C HIS A 248 -7.27 9.48 3.46
N LEU A 249 -7.03 9.40 2.15
CA LEU A 249 -7.75 10.19 1.14
C LEU A 249 -9.22 9.80 0.99
N GLY A 250 -9.68 8.75 1.67
CA GLY A 250 -11.07 8.31 1.71
C GLY A 250 -11.40 7.16 0.78
N LEU A 251 -10.44 6.62 0.03
CA LEU A 251 -10.68 5.44 -0.81
C LEU A 251 -11.10 4.24 0.05
N PRO A 252 -12.10 3.46 -0.36
CA PRO A 252 -12.42 2.19 0.28
C PRO A 252 -11.47 1.09 -0.18
N ASP A 253 -11.38 0.02 0.61
CA ASP A 253 -10.77 -1.22 0.14
C ASP A 253 -11.62 -1.81 -1.00
N LEU A 254 -10.96 -2.18 -2.10
CA LEU A 254 -11.61 -2.73 -3.30
C LEU A 254 -11.38 -4.24 -3.45
N PHE A 255 -11.07 -4.93 -2.36
CA PHE A 255 -11.05 -6.38 -2.24
C PHE A 255 -12.21 -6.85 -1.33
N ASP A 256 -12.45 -8.15 -1.24
CA ASP A 256 -13.43 -8.68 -0.26
C ASP A 256 -12.86 -8.55 1.16
N THR A 257 -13.27 -7.52 1.87
CA THR A 257 -12.78 -7.19 3.22
C THR A 257 -13.15 -8.21 4.30
N ARG A 258 -13.99 -9.21 3.98
CA ARG A 258 -14.36 -10.32 4.89
C ARG A 258 -13.41 -11.50 4.77
N THR A 259 -12.85 -11.71 3.58
CA THR A 259 -12.04 -12.90 3.27
C THR A 259 -10.62 -12.57 2.83
N GLY A 260 -10.30 -11.29 2.57
CA GLY A 260 -9.03 -10.85 2.00
C GLY A 260 -8.84 -11.20 0.51
N ARG A 261 -9.87 -11.77 -0.13
CA ARG A 261 -9.76 -12.14 -1.54
C ARG A 261 -9.75 -10.91 -2.44
N THR A 262 -8.84 -10.91 -3.39
CA THR A 262 -8.79 -9.91 -4.44
C THR A 262 -10.11 -9.80 -5.20
N ALA A 263 -10.43 -8.59 -5.65
CA ALA A 263 -11.60 -8.33 -6.47
C ALA A 263 -11.22 -7.63 -7.78
N ILE A 264 -10.34 -6.63 -7.72
CA ILE A 264 -9.88 -5.89 -8.90
C ILE A 264 -8.42 -6.17 -9.26
N GLY A 265 -7.74 -7.01 -8.48
CA GLY A 265 -6.37 -7.43 -8.78
C GLY A 265 -5.37 -6.28 -8.74
N ARG A 266 -4.48 -6.27 -9.74
CA ARG A 266 -3.41 -5.27 -9.88
C ARG A 266 -3.82 -4.06 -10.73
N PHE A 267 -5.12 -3.89 -10.97
CA PHE A 267 -5.61 -2.85 -11.87
C PHE A 267 -6.03 -1.57 -11.16
N GLY A 268 -6.03 -1.55 -9.81
CA GLY A 268 -6.28 -0.37 -8.99
C GLY A 268 -5.43 -0.41 -7.72
N LEU A 269 -5.37 0.70 -6.98
CA LEU A 269 -4.50 0.84 -5.81
C LEU A 269 -5.02 0.07 -4.59
N MET A 270 -6.35 0.06 -4.38
CA MET A 270 -6.95 -0.37 -3.11
C MET A 270 -7.30 -1.86 -3.05
N ASP A 271 -6.49 -2.71 -3.71
CA ASP A 271 -6.59 -4.17 -3.62
C ASP A 271 -5.28 -4.76 -3.06
N GLY A 272 -5.37 -5.86 -2.33
CA GLY A 272 -4.21 -6.51 -1.74
C GLY A 272 -3.17 -6.97 -2.76
N GLN A 273 -3.60 -7.40 -3.94
CA GLN A 273 -2.67 -7.73 -5.02
C GLN A 273 -1.94 -6.49 -5.57
N ALA A 274 -2.57 -5.33 -5.54
CA ALA A 274 -1.97 -4.07 -5.95
C ALA A 274 -0.87 -3.63 -4.99
N MET A 275 -1.13 -3.68 -3.68
CA MET A 275 -0.18 -3.26 -2.66
C MET A 275 1.08 -4.13 -2.63
N PHE A 276 0.96 -5.41 -2.97
CA PHE A 276 2.09 -6.31 -3.12
C PHE A 276 2.54 -6.50 -4.57
N SER A 277 2.04 -5.66 -5.47
CA SER A 277 2.49 -5.64 -6.86
C SER A 277 3.99 -5.44 -6.91
N PHE A 278 4.63 -6.23 -7.78
CA PHE A 278 6.05 -6.10 -7.96
C PHE A 278 6.83 -6.20 -6.64
N SER A 279 6.53 -7.21 -5.83
CA SER A 279 7.10 -7.39 -4.48
C SER A 279 6.87 -6.19 -3.55
N GLY A 280 5.74 -5.49 -3.67
CA GLY A 280 5.38 -4.37 -2.78
C GLY A 280 6.16 -3.07 -3.02
N ILE A 281 7.04 -3.02 -4.01
CA ILE A 281 7.88 -1.85 -4.28
C ILE A 281 7.29 -0.87 -5.28
N CYS A 282 6.36 -1.33 -6.12
CA CYS A 282 5.76 -0.52 -7.18
C CYS A 282 4.24 -0.78 -7.24
N PRO A 283 3.43 -0.06 -6.45
CA PRO A 283 1.98 -0.12 -6.59
C PRO A 283 1.56 0.39 -7.97
N PRO A 284 0.50 -0.17 -8.57
CA PRO A 284 0.02 0.24 -9.88
C PRO A 284 -0.63 1.64 -9.84
N GLU A 285 -1.00 2.15 -11.00
CA GLU A 285 -1.90 3.28 -11.10
C GLU A 285 -3.22 3.01 -10.36
N PRO A 286 -3.78 3.98 -9.64
CA PRO A 286 -5.16 3.90 -9.17
C PRO A 286 -6.11 3.72 -10.37
N SER A 287 -7.15 2.92 -10.19
CA SER A 287 -8.17 2.69 -11.20
C SER A 287 -8.84 3.99 -11.65
N ALA A 288 -9.45 3.97 -12.84
CA ALA A 288 -10.23 5.11 -13.35
C ALA A 288 -11.30 5.58 -12.34
N TRP A 289 -11.90 4.65 -11.57
CA TRP A 289 -12.88 5.01 -10.54
C TRP A 289 -12.21 5.67 -9.32
N GLU A 290 -11.08 5.16 -8.83
CA GLU A 290 -10.34 5.77 -7.71
C GLU A 290 -9.90 7.19 -8.06
N LYS A 291 -9.37 7.41 -9.28
CA LYS A 291 -9.02 8.74 -9.77
C LYS A 291 -10.23 9.68 -9.91
N GLN A 292 -11.37 9.17 -10.41
CA GLN A 292 -12.62 9.91 -10.48
C GLN A 292 -13.12 10.27 -9.07
N TYR A 293 -13.09 9.32 -8.13
CA TYR A 293 -13.52 9.52 -6.75
C TYR A 293 -12.68 10.60 -6.03
N LEU A 294 -11.37 10.62 -6.28
CA LEU A 294 -10.45 11.63 -5.74
C LEU A 294 -10.47 12.97 -6.50
N GLY A 295 -11.24 13.06 -7.59
CA GLY A 295 -11.29 14.27 -8.42
C GLY A 295 -10.05 14.50 -9.29
N TRP A 296 -9.20 13.48 -9.44
CA TRP A 296 -7.99 13.57 -10.26
C TRP A 296 -8.28 13.46 -11.76
N VAL A 297 -9.36 12.81 -12.14
CA VAL A 297 -9.84 12.72 -13.52
C VAL A 297 -11.32 13.07 -13.59
N THR A 298 -11.72 13.72 -14.68
CA THR A 298 -13.12 13.94 -15.02
C THR A 298 -13.43 13.16 -16.31
N PRO A 299 -14.14 12.02 -16.20
CA PRO A 299 -14.43 11.20 -17.36
C PRO A 299 -15.29 11.91 -18.41
N VAL A 300 -14.99 11.70 -19.69
CA VAL A 300 -15.77 12.20 -20.81
C VAL A 300 -16.93 11.27 -21.09
N THR A 301 -18.17 11.78 -20.97
CA THR A 301 -19.37 10.95 -21.20
C THR A 301 -19.59 10.70 -22.70
N VAL A 302 -19.76 9.42 -23.05
CA VAL A 302 -20.05 8.95 -24.40
C VAL A 302 -21.44 8.33 -24.41
N SER A 303 -22.40 8.99 -25.07
CA SER A 303 -23.81 8.59 -25.11
C SER A 303 -24.27 8.01 -26.46
N SER A 304 -23.38 7.92 -27.45
CA SER A 304 -23.66 7.35 -28.76
C SER A 304 -22.41 6.66 -29.33
N ALA A 305 -22.59 5.76 -30.28
CA ALA A 305 -21.49 5.10 -30.95
C ALA A 305 -20.51 6.12 -31.56
N ALA A 306 -19.23 6.00 -31.22
CA ALA A 306 -18.17 6.89 -31.65
C ALA A 306 -16.83 6.14 -31.72
N THR A 307 -15.93 6.64 -32.56
CA THR A 307 -14.51 6.24 -32.53
C THR A 307 -13.73 7.38 -31.90
N LEU A 308 -13.09 7.09 -30.78
CA LEU A 308 -12.43 8.09 -29.94
C LEU A 308 -10.99 7.68 -29.66
N PRO A 309 -10.04 8.65 -29.60
CA PRO A 309 -8.67 8.35 -29.18
C PRO A 309 -8.63 8.01 -27.68
N LEU A 310 -7.90 6.98 -27.30
CA LEU A 310 -7.71 6.59 -25.91
C LEU A 310 -6.20 6.41 -25.64
N PRO A 311 -5.46 7.51 -25.40
CA PRO A 311 -4.05 7.45 -25.08
C PRO A 311 -3.86 6.67 -23.76
N ALA A 312 -2.68 6.07 -23.62
CA ALA A 312 -2.32 5.38 -22.39
C ALA A 312 -2.27 6.36 -21.20
N VAL A 313 -2.68 5.87 -20.03
CA VAL A 313 -2.54 6.59 -18.76
C VAL A 313 -1.06 6.94 -18.55
N GLY A 314 -0.78 8.16 -18.12
CA GLY A 314 0.58 8.67 -17.91
C GLY A 314 1.32 9.09 -19.20
N PHE A 315 0.75 8.84 -20.38
CA PHE A 315 1.35 9.28 -21.65
C PHE A 315 1.23 10.79 -21.90
N THR A 316 0.14 11.38 -21.43
CA THR A 316 -0.13 12.83 -21.51
C THR A 316 -0.23 13.43 -20.11
N GLU A 317 -0.15 14.76 -20.01
CA GLU A 317 -0.26 15.46 -18.72
C GLU A 317 -1.62 15.21 -18.00
N THR A 318 -2.66 14.88 -18.76
CA THR A 318 -3.99 14.57 -18.22
C THR A 318 -4.48 13.24 -18.81
N ASP A 319 -4.88 12.34 -17.91
CA ASP A 319 -5.43 11.04 -18.29
C ASP A 319 -6.79 11.20 -18.98
N THR A 320 -7.00 10.36 -19.98
CA THR A 320 -8.28 10.26 -20.70
C THR A 320 -9.04 9.04 -20.20
N VAL A 321 -10.23 9.27 -19.67
CA VAL A 321 -11.17 8.22 -19.26
C VAL A 321 -12.52 8.49 -19.91
N TYR A 322 -13.12 7.49 -20.51
CA TYR A 322 -14.47 7.59 -21.05
C TYR A 322 -15.47 6.97 -20.09
N ARG A 323 -16.64 7.64 -19.95
CA ARG A 323 -17.79 7.12 -19.21
C ARG A 323 -18.90 6.78 -20.17
N VAL A 324 -19.33 5.51 -20.14
CA VAL A 324 -20.48 5.02 -20.92
C VAL A 324 -21.63 4.72 -19.96
N PRO A 325 -22.69 5.55 -19.92
CA PRO A 325 -23.78 5.36 -18.98
C PRO A 325 -24.66 4.16 -19.35
N VAL A 326 -25.01 3.34 -18.36
CA VAL A 326 -26.02 2.26 -18.45
C VAL A 326 -27.32 2.74 -17.85
N SER A 327 -27.26 3.38 -16.70
CA SER A 327 -28.38 3.99 -15.98
C SER A 327 -27.95 5.28 -15.28
N ALA A 328 -28.82 5.85 -14.45
CA ALA A 328 -28.46 7.03 -13.65
C ALA A 328 -27.34 6.76 -12.63
N LYS A 329 -27.21 5.50 -12.16
CA LYS A 329 -26.27 5.07 -11.12
C LYS A 329 -25.35 3.92 -11.54
N GLU A 330 -25.38 3.56 -12.82
CA GLU A 330 -24.59 2.44 -13.33
C GLU A 330 -23.97 2.85 -14.66
N TYR A 331 -22.68 2.60 -14.81
CA TYR A 331 -21.93 3.01 -15.99
C TYR A 331 -20.62 2.24 -16.12
N PHE A 332 -20.05 2.26 -17.31
CA PHE A 332 -18.69 1.81 -17.53
C PHE A 332 -17.72 2.99 -17.56
N LEU A 333 -16.51 2.76 -17.00
CA LEU A 333 -15.36 3.60 -17.26
C LEU A 333 -14.38 2.84 -18.15
N VAL A 334 -13.78 3.53 -19.09
CA VAL A 334 -12.84 2.94 -20.06
C VAL A 334 -11.54 3.73 -20.03
N GLU A 335 -10.43 3.03 -19.77
CA GLU A 335 -9.08 3.59 -19.77
C GLU A 335 -8.12 2.67 -20.52
N ASN A 336 -6.98 3.20 -20.96
CA ASN A 336 -5.90 2.42 -21.57
C ASN A 336 -4.70 2.42 -20.64
N ARG A 337 -4.31 1.24 -20.18
CA ARG A 337 -3.21 1.04 -19.25
C ARG A 337 -2.05 0.31 -19.93
N GLN A 338 -0.85 0.83 -19.78
CA GLN A 338 0.36 0.29 -20.40
C GLN A 338 1.49 0.26 -19.37
N ARG A 339 2.36 -0.75 -19.42
CA ARG A 339 3.54 -0.84 -18.57
C ARG A 339 4.56 0.24 -18.86
N ASP A 340 4.76 0.52 -20.12
CA ASP A 340 5.72 1.49 -20.65
C ASP A 340 4.96 2.35 -21.66
N ALA A 341 4.17 3.30 -21.12
CA ALA A 341 3.27 4.13 -21.93
C ALA A 341 4.06 5.05 -22.87
N LYS A 342 5.24 5.49 -22.47
CA LYS A 342 6.10 6.38 -23.25
C LYS A 342 7.03 5.65 -24.19
N GLN A 343 7.18 4.34 -24.04
CA GLN A 343 8.07 3.49 -24.84
C GLN A 343 9.54 3.89 -24.74
N ASP A 344 9.96 4.34 -23.54
CA ASP A 344 11.33 4.75 -23.23
C ASP A 344 12.02 3.84 -22.20
N HIS A 345 11.43 2.68 -21.94
CA HIS A 345 11.82 1.67 -20.98
C HIS A 345 11.54 2.06 -19.52
N GLN A 346 11.22 1.07 -18.73
CA GLN A 346 10.91 1.27 -17.30
C GLN A 346 12.16 1.54 -16.49
N THR A 347 12.12 2.58 -15.66
CA THR A 347 13.26 3.05 -14.87
C THR A 347 12.90 3.09 -13.38
N VAL A 348 13.75 2.47 -12.56
CA VAL A 348 13.67 2.49 -11.10
C VAL A 348 14.83 3.30 -10.53
N THR A 349 14.53 4.17 -9.59
CA THR A 349 15.53 4.87 -8.78
C THR A 349 15.50 4.35 -7.36
N MET A 350 16.64 3.95 -6.86
CA MET A 350 16.84 3.31 -5.56
C MET A 350 17.85 4.07 -4.73
N ARG A 351 17.74 3.96 -3.41
CA ARG A 351 18.84 4.37 -2.50
C ARG A 351 19.49 3.15 -1.88
N TRP A 352 20.80 3.06 -2.02
CA TRP A 352 21.60 2.00 -1.46
C TRP A 352 22.86 2.55 -0.80
N LYS A 353 23.03 2.31 0.50
CA LYS A 353 24.19 2.81 1.28
C LYS A 353 24.43 4.30 1.07
N GLY A 354 23.37 5.10 1.09
CA GLY A 354 23.41 6.55 0.91
C GLY A 354 23.54 7.04 -0.53
N ASN A 355 23.79 6.15 -1.50
CA ASN A 355 23.91 6.52 -2.91
C ASN A 355 22.59 6.34 -3.64
N VAL A 356 22.26 7.29 -4.53
CA VAL A 356 21.12 7.15 -5.46
C VAL A 356 21.60 6.39 -6.68
N ILE A 357 20.90 5.33 -7.02
CA ILE A 357 21.18 4.44 -8.15
C ILE A 357 19.93 4.41 -9.03
N THR A 358 20.11 4.67 -10.30
CA THR A 358 19.02 4.57 -11.29
C THR A 358 19.31 3.40 -12.22
N ARG A 359 18.32 2.56 -12.46
CA ARG A 359 18.40 1.43 -13.38
C ARG A 359 17.24 1.49 -14.37
N THR A 360 17.58 1.48 -15.65
CA THR A 360 16.61 1.32 -16.74
C THR A 360 16.63 -0.14 -17.18
N PHE A 361 15.45 -0.75 -17.30
CA PHE A 361 15.25 -2.13 -17.68
C PHE A 361 15.06 -2.22 -19.17
N THR A 362 15.82 -3.09 -19.83
CA THR A 362 15.62 -3.35 -21.24
C THR A 362 14.33 -4.12 -21.48
N ARG A 363 13.85 -4.13 -22.72
CA ARG A 363 12.63 -4.82 -23.12
C ARG A 363 12.52 -6.27 -22.62
N ASP A 364 13.62 -7.00 -22.65
CA ASP A 364 13.65 -8.42 -22.20
C ASP A 364 13.67 -8.56 -20.69
N GLU A 365 14.00 -7.50 -19.95
CA GLU A 365 14.06 -7.44 -18.49
C GLU A 365 12.78 -6.86 -17.86
N GLU A 366 11.88 -6.28 -18.65
CA GLU A 366 10.66 -5.60 -18.18
C GLU A 366 9.62 -6.54 -17.59
N PHE A 367 9.74 -7.84 -17.83
CA PHE A 367 8.91 -8.84 -17.17
C PHE A 367 9.59 -9.34 -15.91
N PHE A 368 9.24 -8.71 -14.81
CA PHE A 368 9.75 -9.13 -13.53
C PHE A 368 9.21 -10.49 -13.13
N SER A 369 10.14 -11.35 -12.85
CA SER A 369 9.92 -12.61 -12.19
C SER A 369 10.74 -12.65 -10.90
N ASN A 370 10.52 -13.64 -10.07
CA ASN A 370 11.37 -13.89 -8.91
C ASN A 370 12.85 -14.13 -9.26
N THR A 371 13.17 -14.25 -10.55
CA THR A 371 14.54 -14.49 -11.02
C THR A 371 15.33 -13.21 -11.25
N ASN A 372 14.68 -12.06 -11.45
CA ASN A 372 15.35 -10.79 -11.70
C ASN A 372 15.08 -9.71 -10.65
N ILE A 373 14.25 -10.01 -9.63
CA ILE A 373 13.96 -9.09 -8.52
C ILE A 373 15.23 -8.66 -7.76
N ASP A 374 16.26 -9.50 -7.74
CA ASP A 374 17.55 -9.21 -7.10
C ASP A 374 18.32 -8.07 -7.79
N SER A 375 17.87 -7.61 -8.93
CA SER A 375 18.41 -6.43 -9.60
C SER A 375 17.87 -5.11 -9.05
N VAL A 376 16.82 -5.17 -8.22
CA VAL A 376 16.28 -4.05 -7.46
C VAL A 376 16.62 -4.27 -5.98
N TYR A 377 17.32 -3.33 -5.36
CA TYR A 377 17.81 -3.47 -3.99
C TYR A 377 17.91 -2.11 -3.28
N GLY A 378 17.96 -2.14 -1.96
CA GLY A 378 17.83 -0.94 -1.14
C GLY A 378 16.41 -0.42 -1.16
N THR A 379 16.20 0.85 -0.86
CA THR A 379 14.88 1.48 -0.84
C THR A 379 14.55 2.08 -2.20
N VAL A 380 13.47 1.65 -2.82
CA VAL A 380 12.97 2.26 -4.06
C VAL A 380 12.35 3.61 -3.70
N ILE A 381 12.89 4.68 -4.29
CA ILE A 381 12.46 6.06 -4.04
C ILE A 381 11.69 6.68 -5.22
N ASP A 382 11.78 6.08 -6.38
CA ASP A 382 11.02 6.49 -7.56
C ASP A 382 10.90 5.37 -8.59
N VAL A 383 9.82 5.39 -9.35
CA VAL A 383 9.64 4.64 -10.60
C VAL A 383 9.10 5.62 -11.63
N ASP A 384 9.52 5.51 -12.86
CA ASP A 384 9.07 6.44 -13.92
C ASP A 384 7.59 6.26 -14.25
N GLU A 385 7.12 5.02 -14.35
CA GLU A 385 5.74 4.63 -14.62
C GLU A 385 5.28 3.54 -13.64
N PRO A 386 4.08 3.64 -13.03
CA PRO A 386 3.70 2.73 -11.95
C PRO A 386 3.19 1.35 -12.38
N ASP A 387 2.73 1.17 -13.61
CA ASP A 387 2.02 -0.05 -14.04
C ASP A 387 2.89 -1.26 -14.38
N TRP A 388 3.97 -1.47 -13.64
CA TRP A 388 4.95 -2.54 -13.89
C TRP A 388 4.38 -3.96 -13.82
N SER A 389 3.37 -4.19 -12.99
CA SER A 389 2.80 -5.52 -12.76
C SER A 389 1.61 -5.87 -13.66
N LEU A 390 1.26 -5.01 -14.61
CA LEU A 390 0.20 -5.31 -15.57
C LEU A 390 0.54 -6.59 -16.35
N PRO A 391 -0.47 -7.41 -16.67
CA PRO A 391 -0.26 -8.56 -17.54
C PRO A 391 0.23 -8.11 -18.91
N GLY A 392 1.05 -8.94 -19.53
CA GLY A 392 1.56 -8.70 -20.87
C GLY A 392 2.19 -9.95 -21.45
N LEU A 393 2.39 -9.94 -22.74
CA LEU A 393 3.04 -11.02 -23.47
C LEU A 393 4.06 -10.43 -24.44
N ILE A 394 5.34 -10.72 -24.21
CA ILE A 394 6.40 -10.41 -25.16
C ILE A 394 6.96 -11.72 -25.70
N ASN A 395 6.85 -11.88 -27.02
CA ASN A 395 7.50 -12.95 -27.75
C ASN A 395 7.84 -12.45 -29.17
N SER A 396 8.41 -13.30 -30.02
CA SER A 396 8.80 -12.96 -31.38
C SER A 396 7.65 -12.45 -32.27
N ALA A 397 6.40 -12.75 -31.91
CA ALA A 397 5.21 -12.40 -32.69
C ALA A 397 4.35 -11.31 -32.02
N ASN A 398 4.46 -11.14 -30.69
CA ASN A 398 3.56 -10.29 -29.91
C ASN A 398 4.34 -9.45 -28.89
N ASP A 399 3.91 -8.21 -28.72
CA ASP A 399 4.41 -7.26 -27.74
C ASP A 399 3.22 -6.53 -27.10
N TYR A 400 2.56 -7.22 -26.15
CA TYR A 400 1.46 -6.66 -25.39
C TYR A 400 1.96 -6.27 -23.99
N ARG A 401 1.86 -5.00 -23.66
CA ARG A 401 2.33 -4.42 -22.40
C ARG A 401 1.21 -3.84 -21.54
N GLY A 402 0.01 -4.26 -21.77
CA GLY A 402 -1.21 -3.76 -21.14
C GLY A 402 -2.35 -3.77 -22.14
N GLY A 403 -3.31 -2.86 -21.98
CA GLY A 403 -4.46 -2.77 -22.85
C GLY A 403 -5.56 -1.87 -22.31
N VAL A 404 -6.71 -1.96 -22.94
CA VAL A 404 -7.91 -1.26 -22.52
C VAL A 404 -8.54 -2.01 -21.35
N LEU A 405 -8.80 -1.27 -20.25
CA LEU A 405 -9.59 -1.75 -19.10
C LEU A 405 -10.98 -1.14 -19.18
N ILE A 406 -11.97 -1.98 -18.91
CA ILE A 406 -13.38 -1.60 -18.78
C ILE A 406 -13.79 -1.86 -17.35
N TRP A 407 -14.20 -0.80 -16.67
CA TRP A 407 -14.65 -0.85 -15.29
C TRP A 407 -16.18 -0.78 -15.26
N HIS A 408 -16.84 -1.71 -14.62
CA HIS A 408 -18.26 -1.61 -14.30
C HIS A 408 -18.44 -0.94 -12.93
N ILE A 409 -19.22 0.12 -12.88
CA ILE A 409 -19.44 0.90 -11.67
C ILE A 409 -20.92 0.89 -11.30
N ASP A 410 -21.26 0.39 -10.10
CA ASP A 410 -22.60 0.44 -9.51
C ASP A 410 -22.59 1.38 -8.28
N GLU A 411 -22.96 2.65 -8.51
CA GLU A 411 -23.04 3.66 -7.45
C GLU A 411 -24.07 3.29 -6.37
N THR A 412 -25.05 2.45 -6.67
CA THR A 412 -26.02 1.99 -5.67
C THR A 412 -25.36 1.08 -4.64
N VAL A 413 -24.45 0.22 -5.09
CA VAL A 413 -23.64 -0.62 -4.20
C VAL A 413 -22.68 0.24 -3.40
N ILE A 414 -21.95 1.14 -4.08
CA ILE A 414 -20.94 2.03 -3.46
C ILE A 414 -21.60 2.85 -2.35
N GLU A 415 -22.66 3.59 -2.63
CA GLU A 415 -23.37 4.44 -1.65
C GLU A 415 -23.81 3.66 -0.40
N ARG A 416 -24.26 2.41 -0.59
CA ARG A 416 -24.72 1.56 0.50
C ARG A 416 -23.60 1.01 1.37
N THR A 417 -22.42 0.74 0.78
CA THR A 417 -21.35 -0.07 1.40
C THR A 417 -20.07 0.69 1.69
N LEU A 418 -19.94 1.92 1.19
CA LEU A 418 -18.75 2.77 1.37
C LEU A 418 -18.43 3.01 2.86
N ALA A 419 -19.48 3.33 3.64
CA ALA A 419 -19.32 3.61 5.07
C ALA A 419 -18.81 2.38 5.87
N SER A 420 -19.20 1.18 5.45
CA SER A 420 -18.76 -0.07 6.07
C SER A 420 -17.48 -0.64 5.47
N ASN A 421 -16.84 0.07 4.55
CA ASN A 421 -15.64 -0.38 3.84
C ASN A 421 -15.82 -1.78 3.20
N SER A 422 -16.93 -1.99 2.52
CA SER A 422 -17.31 -3.30 1.95
C SER A 422 -17.82 -3.21 0.51
N VAL A 423 -17.26 -2.26 -0.27
CA VAL A 423 -17.70 -1.95 -1.64
C VAL A 423 -17.64 -3.18 -2.54
N ASN A 424 -16.61 -4.01 -2.39
CA ASN A 424 -16.40 -5.22 -3.18
C ASN A 424 -16.50 -6.52 -2.34
N ALA A 425 -17.11 -6.47 -1.15
CA ALA A 425 -17.22 -7.63 -0.28
C ALA A 425 -18.19 -8.72 -0.78
N ASP A 426 -19.10 -8.39 -1.70
CA ASP A 426 -19.98 -9.36 -2.35
C ASP A 426 -19.48 -9.65 -3.79
N PRO A 427 -18.89 -10.83 -4.05
CA PRO A 427 -18.35 -11.15 -5.37
C PRO A 427 -19.43 -11.26 -6.46
N ALA A 428 -20.71 -11.43 -6.10
CA ALA A 428 -21.81 -11.47 -7.05
C ALA A 428 -22.30 -10.07 -7.44
N ARG A 429 -21.92 -9.03 -6.67
CA ARG A 429 -22.36 -7.65 -6.93
C ARG A 429 -21.35 -6.65 -6.33
N ARG A 430 -20.31 -6.38 -7.05
CA ARG A 430 -19.29 -5.39 -6.69
C ARG A 430 -19.73 -3.98 -7.04
N GLY A 431 -19.23 -3.00 -6.30
CA GLY A 431 -19.43 -1.59 -6.61
C GLY A 431 -18.48 -1.08 -7.67
N VAL A 432 -17.27 -1.64 -7.70
CA VAL A 432 -16.20 -1.35 -8.68
C VAL A 432 -15.67 -2.69 -9.16
N ASP A 433 -15.86 -3.03 -10.41
CA ASP A 433 -15.44 -4.31 -10.98
C ASP A 433 -14.69 -4.11 -12.31
N VAL A 434 -13.81 -5.03 -12.64
CA VAL A 434 -13.15 -5.09 -13.94
C VAL A 434 -13.91 -6.08 -14.82
N GLU A 435 -14.39 -5.62 -15.97
CA GLU A 435 -15.08 -6.48 -16.93
C GLU A 435 -14.12 -7.43 -17.62
N GLU A 436 -14.43 -8.70 -17.63
CA GLU A 436 -13.75 -9.70 -18.41
C GLU A 436 -14.19 -9.59 -19.88
N ALA A 437 -13.26 -9.29 -20.77
CA ALA A 437 -13.52 -9.27 -22.21
C ALA A 437 -13.18 -10.63 -22.81
N ASP A 438 -14.14 -11.55 -22.78
CA ASP A 438 -14.06 -12.90 -23.39
C ASP A 438 -14.17 -12.87 -24.93
#